data_062bea398a2e791d0c9a7bdac20c100e
#
_entry.id   062bea398a2e791d0c9a7bdac20c100e
#
_cell.length_a   1.000
_cell.length_b   1.000
_cell.length_c   1.000
_cell.angle_alpha   90.00
_cell.angle_beta   90.00
_cell.angle_gamma   90.00
#
_symmetry.space_group_name_H-M   'P 1'
#
loop_
_entity.id
_entity.type
_entity.pdbx_description
1 polymer ?
#
loop_
_entity_poly.entity_id
_entity_poly.type
_entity_poly.pdbx_seq_one_letter_code
_entity_poly.pdbx_strand_id
1 'polypeptide(L)'
;MKGFRLVRIGLAFFCLCGFLLSGCGSGIPMRETIGSAGTESDLAQTTAMTDTETEVRTDQPIRAKGAAYLYGETEQDAISYRVGELIRFHIRLTDTADFRLTYPCAKLVWHAEADDGQNWNGTDSGDSGRLTLAFSMKAPGSIRVTVEACDRDGEKLGEVQPFVGGAICGFEQIRTGTECPKDFDVFWQTQLGELDDVPPEVLYIDPADSPNPNFRAYSVGIRSHDAEAPVTGYLTIPKNAKAGSLKIRMFFYGYNASFSPSPQCADGCMTFAVNAHSMENGREKGYYADLQNGALKHYGFEAEDYRDPSGSYFRNMILRDVQALRFLKAMKEWNGKEILLFGGSMGGFQATAVAALEPGVTELSVFIVWMCDVSGRSIGRLAGWLPDYTENLNCFDSVFFAARVTCPTVITQAGLIDYTATPTGMAAYYNALRGKKQITFVQSADHGLSPIRRVTYSESQEGGKR
;
A
#
# COMPACT_ATOMS: atom_id res chain seq x y z
N MET A 1 -20.41 14.02 -30.09
CA MET A 1 -19.68 14.94 -29.20
C MET A 1 -20.60 15.33 -28.05
N LYS A 2 -20.48 14.69 -26.91
CA LYS A 2 -21.10 15.11 -25.65
C LYS A 2 -20.02 14.96 -24.57
N GLY A 3 -19.59 16.10 -24.01
CA GLY A 3 -18.48 16.16 -23.10
C GLY A 3 -18.81 15.52 -21.75
N PHE A 4 -17.91 14.69 -21.28
CA PHE A 4 -17.90 14.14 -19.93
C PHE A 4 -17.40 15.24 -18.98
N ARG A 5 -18.27 15.65 -18.07
CA ARG A 5 -17.88 16.45 -16.90
C ARG A 5 -17.16 15.55 -15.91
N LEU A 6 -15.87 15.81 -15.70
CA LEU A 6 -15.14 15.27 -14.55
C LEU A 6 -15.77 15.85 -13.26
N VAL A 7 -16.35 14.97 -12.48
CA VAL A 7 -16.71 15.29 -11.09
C VAL A 7 -15.41 15.21 -10.28
N ARG A 8 -14.90 16.37 -9.89
CA ARG A 8 -13.82 16.47 -8.90
C ARG A 8 -14.40 16.05 -7.53
N ILE A 9 -14.16 14.83 -7.14
CA ILE A 9 -14.36 14.38 -5.75
C ILE A 9 -13.17 14.93 -4.97
N GLY A 10 -13.42 15.93 -4.14
CA GLY A 10 -12.43 16.42 -3.17
C GLY A 10 -12.17 15.32 -2.12
N LEU A 11 -11.05 14.62 -2.25
CA LEU A 11 -10.55 13.73 -1.23
C LEU A 11 -9.90 14.56 -0.13
N ALA A 12 -10.60 14.79 0.97
CA ALA A 12 -9.97 15.20 2.21
C ALA A 12 -9.27 13.95 2.81
N PHE A 13 -7.97 13.84 2.58
CA PHE A 13 -7.14 12.80 3.18
C PHE A 13 -6.77 13.22 4.61
N PHE A 14 -7.41 12.61 5.60
CA PHE A 14 -6.82 12.47 6.92
C PHE A 14 -6.12 11.12 6.98
N CYS A 15 -4.83 11.12 6.65
CA CYS A 15 -3.96 9.97 6.85
C CYS A 15 -3.30 10.11 8.22
N LEU A 16 -3.92 9.56 9.27
CA LEU A 16 -3.24 9.27 10.53
C LEU A 16 -2.93 7.77 10.54
N CYS A 17 -1.91 7.37 9.78
CA CYS A 17 -1.22 6.10 9.99
C CYS A 17 0.11 6.41 10.66
N GLY A 18 0.12 6.40 12.00
CA GLY A 18 1.37 6.34 12.75
C GLY A 18 1.98 4.96 12.59
N PHE A 19 2.87 4.78 11.63
CA PHE A 19 3.68 3.57 11.52
C PHE A 19 4.92 3.74 12.40
N LEU A 20 4.92 3.07 13.56
CA LEU A 20 6.15 2.75 14.28
C LEU A 20 6.59 1.36 13.82
N LEU A 21 7.50 1.32 12.86
CA LEU A 21 8.25 0.13 12.54
C LEU A 21 9.36 -0.03 13.58
N SER A 22 9.21 -0.96 14.51
CA SER A 22 10.30 -1.43 15.35
C SER A 22 11.10 -2.47 14.55
N GLY A 23 12.10 -1.98 13.81
CA GLY A 23 13.16 -2.85 13.27
C GLY A 23 14.09 -3.26 14.41
N CYS A 24 14.40 -4.53 14.53
CA CYS A 24 15.47 -5.04 15.35
C CYS A 24 16.83 -4.55 14.85
N GLY A 25 17.58 -3.83 15.72
CA GLY A 25 18.99 -3.55 15.50
C GLY A 25 19.49 -2.31 16.24
N SER A 26 20.15 -2.51 17.39
CA SER A 26 21.12 -1.67 18.11
C SER A 26 20.74 -0.20 18.39
N GLY A 27 20.63 0.10 19.70
CA GLY A 27 20.21 1.36 20.27
C GLY A 27 21.19 2.52 20.15
N ILE A 28 20.62 3.70 20.00
CA ILE A 28 21.14 4.99 20.50
C ILE A 28 19.90 5.81 20.95
N PRO A 29 19.95 6.51 22.07
CA PRO A 29 18.77 7.15 22.67
C PRO A 29 18.44 8.48 22.00
N MET A 30 17.18 8.68 21.62
CA MET A 30 16.67 10.01 21.24
C MET A 30 16.20 10.80 22.45
N ARG A 31 16.64 12.04 22.48
CA ARG A 31 16.24 13.07 23.43
C ARG A 31 15.04 13.84 22.89
N GLU A 32 13.97 13.90 23.67
CA GLU A 32 12.78 14.70 23.39
C GLU A 32 13.08 16.20 23.41
N THR A 33 12.50 16.94 22.48
CA THR A 33 12.19 18.36 22.65
C THR A 33 10.87 18.71 21.98
N ILE A 34 9.94 19.18 22.79
CA ILE A 34 8.63 19.73 22.48
C ILE A 34 8.80 21.18 21.99
N GLY A 35 8.08 21.57 20.94
CA GLY A 35 8.04 22.96 20.47
C GLY A 35 6.81 23.24 19.59
N SER A 36 5.98 24.14 20.06
CA SER A 36 4.62 24.52 19.72
C SER A 36 4.41 25.23 18.37
N ALA A 37 3.17 25.14 17.91
CA ALA A 37 2.36 25.85 16.93
C ALA A 37 2.74 27.29 16.48
N GLY A 38 2.45 27.59 15.21
CA GLY A 38 2.35 28.92 14.62
C GLY A 38 1.61 28.89 13.28
N THR A 39 0.61 29.74 13.20
CA THR A 39 -0.47 29.87 12.24
C THR A 39 -0.13 30.65 10.97
N GLU A 40 -0.82 30.29 9.87
CA GLU A 40 -1.42 31.08 8.76
C GLU A 40 -0.67 32.13 7.92
N SER A 41 -0.98 31.96 6.65
CA SER A 41 -1.29 32.93 5.55
C SER A 41 -0.13 33.62 4.81
N ASP A 42 -0.02 33.48 3.50
CA ASP A 42 -0.55 34.37 2.47
C ASP A 42 -0.27 33.91 1.03
N LEU A 43 -1.19 34.31 0.16
CA LEU A 43 -1.31 34.01 -1.25
C LEU A 43 -0.33 34.81 -2.15
N ALA A 44 0.03 34.13 -3.22
CA ALA A 44 0.25 34.59 -4.60
C ALA A 44 1.10 35.84 -4.87
N GLN A 45 2.15 35.63 -5.68
CA GLN A 45 2.38 36.47 -6.87
C GLN A 45 3.22 35.70 -7.91
N THR A 46 2.64 35.58 -9.09
CA THR A 46 3.27 35.05 -10.31
C THR A 46 4.22 36.13 -10.86
N THR A 47 5.48 35.82 -10.96
CA THR A 47 6.43 36.59 -11.79
C THR A 47 7.22 35.63 -12.67
N ALA A 48 7.12 35.85 -13.97
CA ALA A 48 7.92 35.17 -14.99
C ALA A 48 9.42 35.44 -14.74
N MET A 49 10.22 34.39 -14.62
CA MET A 49 11.67 34.49 -14.52
C MET A 49 12.32 33.90 -15.77
N THR A 50 13.10 34.72 -16.42
CA THR A 50 13.98 34.44 -17.54
C THR A 50 15.02 33.41 -17.17
N ASP A 51 15.30 32.51 -18.12
CA ASP A 51 16.38 31.50 -18.05
C ASP A 51 17.75 32.18 -17.87
N THR A 52 18.31 32.06 -16.68
CA THR A 52 19.70 32.32 -16.42
C THR A 52 20.37 31.01 -15.99
N GLU A 53 21.42 30.63 -16.72
CA GLU A 53 22.28 29.50 -16.39
C GLU A 53 22.74 29.60 -14.93
N THR A 54 22.51 28.55 -14.16
CA THR A 54 22.79 28.51 -12.73
C THR A 54 24.28 28.20 -12.52
N GLU A 55 25.04 29.15 -11.97
CA GLU A 55 26.42 28.95 -11.53
C GLU A 55 26.47 27.83 -10.48
N VAL A 56 27.39 26.87 -10.70
CA VAL A 56 27.74 25.85 -9.72
C VAL A 56 28.63 26.52 -8.64
N ARG A 57 28.13 26.64 -7.43
CA ARG A 57 28.92 27.13 -6.29
C ARG A 57 29.87 26.03 -5.81
N THR A 58 31.15 26.15 -6.14
CA THR A 58 32.19 25.13 -5.83
C THR A 58 32.82 25.23 -4.45
N ASP A 59 32.58 26.29 -3.68
CA ASP A 59 33.46 26.66 -2.55
C ASP A 59 32.77 26.68 -1.16
N GLN A 60 31.59 26.17 -0.99
CA GLN A 60 30.99 26.08 0.35
C GLN A 60 30.63 24.66 0.73
N PRO A 61 31.05 24.19 1.91
CA PRO A 61 30.54 22.94 2.44
C PRO A 61 29.02 23.04 2.59
N ILE A 62 28.33 21.96 2.27
CA ILE A 62 26.88 21.86 2.42
C ILE A 62 26.51 22.29 3.84
N ARG A 63 25.93 23.45 3.99
CA ARG A 63 25.49 23.94 5.29
C ARG A 63 24.17 23.27 5.67
N ALA A 64 24.22 22.44 6.71
CA ALA A 64 23.10 21.79 7.37
C ALA A 64 22.14 22.81 8.01
N LYS A 65 21.31 23.51 7.23
CA LYS A 65 20.17 24.31 7.72
C LYS A 65 18.91 24.19 6.89
N GLY A 66 18.89 23.38 5.87
CA GLY A 66 17.70 22.92 5.17
C GLY A 66 17.94 21.46 4.88
N ALA A 67 16.92 20.63 4.83
CA ALA A 67 17.10 19.23 4.49
C ALA A 67 17.64 19.14 3.06
N ALA A 68 18.96 18.95 2.93
CA ALA A 68 19.58 18.59 1.65
C ALA A 68 19.23 17.13 1.34
N TYR A 69 18.98 16.82 0.09
CA TYR A 69 18.67 15.46 -0.33
C TYR A 69 19.07 15.20 -1.78
N LEU A 70 19.30 13.95 -2.09
CA LEU A 70 19.47 13.51 -3.45
C LEU A 70 18.08 13.29 -4.08
N TYR A 71 17.77 14.11 -5.08
CA TYR A 71 16.57 13.99 -5.89
C TYR A 71 16.91 13.29 -7.20
N GLY A 72 16.06 12.37 -7.64
CA GLY A 72 16.26 11.68 -8.91
C GLY A 72 14.96 11.28 -9.57
N GLU A 73 15.02 11.14 -10.88
CA GLU A 73 13.93 10.66 -11.72
C GLU A 73 14.50 9.89 -12.91
N THR A 74 13.69 9.05 -13.51
CA THR A 74 14.04 8.34 -14.75
C THR A 74 13.88 9.25 -15.97
N GLU A 75 14.68 9.00 -17.03
CA GLU A 75 14.63 9.76 -18.28
C GLU A 75 13.27 9.62 -18.96
N GLN A 76 12.64 8.44 -18.86
CA GLN A 76 11.31 8.15 -19.35
C GLN A 76 10.38 7.82 -18.18
N ASP A 77 9.10 7.57 -18.48
CA ASP A 77 8.16 7.03 -17.50
C ASP A 77 8.72 5.72 -16.90
N ALA A 78 8.88 5.69 -15.58
CA ALA A 78 9.56 4.63 -14.86
C ALA A 78 8.91 3.24 -15.00
N ILE A 79 7.70 3.15 -15.52
CA ILE A 79 6.98 1.89 -15.74
C ILE A 79 6.89 1.50 -17.22
N SER A 80 7.50 2.26 -18.12
CA SER A 80 7.36 2.08 -19.60
C SER A 80 8.54 1.36 -20.26
N TYR A 81 9.60 1.04 -19.54
CA TYR A 81 10.79 0.43 -20.12
C TYR A 81 10.56 -0.99 -20.61
N ARG A 82 11.20 -1.32 -21.74
CA ARG A 82 11.20 -2.69 -22.30
C ARG A 82 12.41 -3.47 -21.84
N VAL A 83 12.30 -4.79 -21.86
CA VAL A 83 13.44 -5.69 -21.60
C VAL A 83 14.58 -5.38 -22.58
N GLY A 84 15.79 -5.19 -22.04
CA GLY A 84 16.97 -4.82 -22.81
C GLY A 84 17.15 -3.33 -23.08
N GLU A 85 16.15 -2.50 -22.78
CA GLU A 85 16.25 -1.05 -22.90
C GLU A 85 17.10 -0.45 -21.79
N LEU A 86 17.76 0.68 -22.04
CA LEU A 86 18.53 1.39 -21.03
C LEU A 86 17.62 2.25 -20.14
N ILE A 87 17.58 1.90 -18.88
CA ILE A 87 16.89 2.66 -17.82
C ILE A 87 17.90 3.68 -17.30
N ARG A 88 17.67 4.97 -17.57
CA ARG A 88 18.54 6.05 -17.10
C ARG A 88 17.90 6.79 -15.95
N PHE A 89 18.66 6.92 -14.85
CA PHE A 89 18.31 7.73 -13.69
C PHE A 89 19.18 8.99 -13.69
N HIS A 90 18.54 10.15 -13.61
CA HIS A 90 19.18 11.44 -13.45
C HIS A 90 19.02 11.90 -12.00
N ILE A 91 20.10 11.97 -11.28
CA ILE A 91 20.13 12.25 -9.85
C ILE A 91 20.90 13.53 -9.60
N ARG A 92 20.46 14.34 -8.64
CA ARG A 92 21.13 15.57 -8.23
C ARG A 92 21.00 15.80 -6.74
N LEU A 93 22.05 16.34 -6.13
CA LEU A 93 22.04 16.81 -4.77
C LEU A 93 21.45 18.22 -4.74
N THR A 94 20.39 18.41 -3.99
CA THR A 94 19.60 19.64 -3.96
C THR A 94 19.07 19.93 -2.56
N ASP A 95 18.38 21.05 -2.36
CA ASP A 95 17.64 21.35 -1.14
C ASP A 95 16.12 21.44 -1.37
N THR A 96 15.37 21.57 -0.29
CA THR A 96 13.92 21.66 -0.35
C THR A 96 13.38 22.98 -0.92
N ALA A 97 14.20 24.03 -0.90
CA ALA A 97 13.77 25.37 -1.30
C ALA A 97 13.91 25.57 -2.82
N ASP A 98 14.96 25.02 -3.43
CA ASP A 98 15.19 25.16 -4.85
C ASP A 98 15.75 23.87 -5.48
N PHE A 99 14.85 23.09 -6.07
CA PHE A 99 15.19 21.86 -6.81
C PHE A 99 16.10 22.08 -8.02
N ARG A 100 16.37 23.30 -8.44
CA ARG A 100 17.25 23.63 -9.56
C ARG A 100 18.69 23.79 -9.13
N LEU A 101 18.92 24.19 -7.87
CA LEU A 101 20.27 24.31 -7.34
C LEU A 101 20.86 22.92 -7.09
N THR A 102 22.11 22.76 -7.45
CA THR A 102 22.91 21.57 -7.15
C THR A 102 24.07 21.94 -6.23
N TYR A 103 24.39 21.05 -5.32
CA TYR A 103 25.47 21.21 -4.35
C TYR A 103 26.54 20.15 -4.59
N PRO A 104 27.83 20.50 -4.56
CA PRO A 104 28.88 19.49 -4.63
C PRO A 104 28.99 18.72 -3.33
N CYS A 105 29.40 17.46 -3.43
CA CYS A 105 29.89 16.64 -2.33
C CYS A 105 31.19 15.96 -2.77
N ALA A 106 31.85 15.23 -1.88
CA ALA A 106 33.13 14.63 -2.25
C ALA A 106 32.95 13.41 -3.16
N LYS A 107 31.96 12.57 -2.84
CA LYS A 107 31.62 11.35 -3.60
C LYS A 107 30.12 11.10 -3.63
N LEU A 108 29.66 10.49 -4.71
CA LEU A 108 28.35 9.86 -4.83
C LEU A 108 28.55 8.35 -4.92
N VAL A 109 28.17 7.64 -3.86
CA VAL A 109 28.26 6.18 -3.78
C VAL A 109 26.89 5.60 -4.14
N TRP A 110 26.86 4.61 -5.02
CA TRP A 110 25.60 4.06 -5.49
C TRP A 110 25.58 2.54 -5.55
N HIS A 111 24.40 2.00 -5.38
CA HIS A 111 24.09 0.59 -5.52
C HIS A 111 22.76 0.44 -6.30
N ALA A 112 22.69 -0.57 -7.16
CA ALA A 112 21.46 -0.95 -7.85
C ALA A 112 21.30 -2.46 -7.84
N GLU A 113 20.06 -2.91 -7.68
CA GLU A 113 19.68 -4.32 -7.67
C GLU A 113 18.39 -4.52 -8.46
N ALA A 114 18.25 -5.64 -9.14
CA ALA A 114 17.12 -5.92 -10.00
C ALA A 114 16.56 -7.34 -9.82
N ASP A 115 15.29 -7.52 -10.14
CA ASP A 115 14.55 -8.79 -10.04
C ASP A 115 15.12 -9.90 -10.91
N ASP A 116 15.94 -9.58 -11.90
CA ASP A 116 16.63 -10.55 -12.76
C ASP A 116 17.97 -11.03 -12.18
N GLY A 117 18.24 -10.70 -10.90
CA GLY A 117 19.45 -11.08 -10.16
C GLY A 117 20.67 -10.23 -10.47
N GLN A 118 20.55 -9.21 -11.31
CA GLN A 118 21.64 -8.31 -11.59
C GLN A 118 21.86 -7.34 -10.43
N ASN A 119 23.13 -7.03 -10.17
CA ASN A 119 23.57 -6.17 -9.09
C ASN A 119 24.70 -5.29 -9.60
N TRP A 120 24.66 -3.99 -9.28
CA TRP A 120 25.67 -3.03 -9.69
C TRP A 120 26.02 -2.12 -8.50
N ASN A 121 27.24 -1.66 -8.45
CA ASN A 121 27.67 -0.67 -7.49
C ASN A 121 28.80 0.17 -8.07
N GLY A 122 29.00 1.35 -7.52
CA GLY A 122 30.07 2.23 -7.96
C GLY A 122 30.15 3.49 -7.11
N THR A 123 31.14 4.29 -7.48
CA THR A 123 31.41 5.58 -6.87
C THR A 123 31.77 6.56 -7.96
N ASP A 124 31.13 7.72 -7.94
CA ASP A 124 31.39 8.83 -8.84
C ASP A 124 31.85 10.07 -8.07
N SER A 125 32.50 11.01 -8.76
CA SER A 125 32.81 12.33 -8.20
C SER A 125 31.51 13.08 -7.90
N GLY A 126 31.43 13.67 -6.72
CA GLY A 126 30.35 14.54 -6.31
C GLY A 126 30.49 16.00 -6.70
N ASP A 127 31.57 16.37 -7.44
CA ASP A 127 31.94 17.77 -7.71
C ASP A 127 30.83 18.58 -8.40
N SER A 128 30.05 17.95 -9.27
CA SER A 128 28.89 18.59 -9.94
C SER A 128 27.59 18.53 -9.14
N GLY A 129 27.55 17.71 -8.09
CA GLY A 129 26.32 17.35 -7.40
C GLY A 129 25.31 16.61 -8.29
N ARG A 130 25.72 16.07 -9.43
CA ARG A 130 24.89 15.39 -10.41
C ARG A 130 25.45 14.01 -10.75
N LEU A 131 24.57 13.06 -11.00
CA LEU A 131 24.90 11.70 -11.39
C LEU A 131 23.88 11.18 -12.39
N THR A 132 24.36 10.53 -13.46
CA THR A 132 23.50 9.76 -14.37
C THR A 132 23.92 8.31 -14.34
N LEU A 133 22.99 7.43 -13.98
CA LEU A 133 23.19 5.99 -13.98
C LEU A 133 22.35 5.35 -15.09
N ALA A 134 22.88 4.31 -15.73
CA ALA A 134 22.19 3.59 -16.78
C ALA A 134 22.32 2.08 -16.57
N PHE A 135 21.18 1.40 -16.59
CA PHE A 135 21.09 -0.04 -16.38
C PHE A 135 20.25 -0.68 -17.49
N SER A 136 20.39 -1.99 -17.68
CA SER A 136 19.54 -2.74 -18.60
C SER A 136 19.21 -4.09 -17.97
N MET A 137 17.91 -4.39 -17.91
CA MET A 137 17.42 -5.65 -17.36
C MET A 137 17.26 -6.70 -18.45
N LYS A 138 17.52 -7.97 -18.13
CA LYS A 138 17.44 -9.14 -19.03
C LYS A 138 16.08 -9.81 -19.01
N ALA A 139 15.25 -9.52 -18.00
CA ALA A 139 13.93 -10.09 -17.81
C ALA A 139 12.95 -9.02 -17.28
N PRO A 140 11.63 -9.23 -17.42
CA PRO A 140 10.64 -8.36 -16.82
C PRO A 140 10.76 -8.35 -15.29
N GLY A 141 10.63 -7.16 -14.69
CA GLY A 141 10.73 -6.98 -13.25
C GLY A 141 11.02 -5.54 -12.86
N SER A 142 11.42 -5.32 -11.62
CA SER A 142 11.80 -4.01 -11.09
C SER A 142 13.30 -3.90 -10.85
N ILE A 143 13.79 -2.67 -10.93
CA ILE A 143 15.13 -2.27 -10.49
C ILE A 143 15.00 -1.22 -9.40
N ARG A 144 15.84 -1.31 -8.38
CA ARG A 144 15.98 -0.33 -7.30
C ARG A 144 17.39 0.26 -7.32
N VAL A 145 17.46 1.57 -7.20
CA VAL A 145 18.70 2.34 -7.22
C VAL A 145 18.78 3.16 -5.94
N THR A 146 19.89 3.04 -5.22
CA THR A 146 20.23 3.84 -4.05
C THR A 146 21.46 4.67 -4.36
N VAL A 147 21.45 5.97 -4.02
CA VAL A 147 22.61 6.86 -4.13
C VAL A 147 22.76 7.62 -2.84
N GLU A 148 23.99 7.68 -2.33
CA GLU A 148 24.36 8.34 -1.09
C GLU A 148 25.43 9.39 -1.36
N ALA A 149 25.32 10.55 -0.71
CA ALA A 149 26.35 11.56 -0.71
C ALA A 149 27.34 11.27 0.41
N CYS A 150 28.63 11.24 0.09
CA CYS A 150 29.70 10.89 1.01
C CYS A 150 30.80 11.96 1.02
N ASP A 151 31.61 11.97 2.09
CA ASP A 151 32.83 12.74 2.21
C ASP A 151 33.98 12.09 1.45
N ARG A 152 35.20 12.64 1.61
CA ARG A 152 36.43 12.14 0.95
C ARG A 152 36.83 10.75 1.41
N ASP A 153 36.50 10.39 2.63
CA ASP A 153 36.82 9.10 3.23
C ASP A 153 35.81 8.03 2.87
N GLY A 154 34.65 8.45 2.31
CA GLY A 154 33.56 7.58 1.89
C GLY A 154 32.49 7.41 2.96
N GLU A 155 32.56 8.19 4.05
CA GLU A 155 31.53 8.20 5.09
C GLU A 155 30.30 8.99 4.61
N LYS A 156 29.11 8.49 4.94
CA LYS A 156 27.83 9.11 4.56
C LYS A 156 27.68 10.49 5.21
N LEU A 157 27.23 11.46 4.43
CA LEU A 157 26.84 12.76 4.95
C LEU A 157 25.47 12.64 5.62
N GLY A 158 25.45 12.56 6.95
CA GLY A 158 24.25 12.27 7.73
C GLY A 158 23.13 13.31 7.62
N GLU A 159 23.45 14.54 7.19
CA GLU A 159 22.51 15.62 6.90
C GLU A 159 21.87 15.55 5.50
N VAL A 160 22.37 14.65 4.63
CA VAL A 160 21.86 14.48 3.26
C VAL A 160 21.00 13.22 3.20
N GLN A 161 19.74 13.38 2.83
CA GLN A 161 18.88 12.22 2.57
C GLN A 161 19.29 11.53 1.26
N PRO A 162 19.46 10.20 1.25
CA PRO A 162 19.82 9.46 0.05
C PRO A 162 18.71 9.50 -1.00
N PHE A 163 19.07 9.31 -2.26
CA PHE A 163 18.11 8.92 -3.28
C PHE A 163 17.88 7.42 -3.18
N VAL A 164 16.63 7.03 -3.10
CA VAL A 164 16.18 5.67 -3.38
C VAL A 164 15.03 5.77 -4.37
N GLY A 165 15.18 5.14 -5.52
CA GLY A 165 14.16 5.18 -6.57
C GLY A 165 14.14 3.89 -7.37
N GLY A 166 13.02 3.62 -8.03
CA GLY A 166 12.85 2.40 -8.80
C GLY A 166 12.32 2.64 -10.21
N ALA A 167 12.38 1.60 -11.02
CA ALA A 167 11.72 1.53 -12.31
C ALA A 167 11.27 0.09 -12.59
N ILE A 168 10.31 -0.05 -13.50
CA ILE A 168 9.79 -1.34 -13.96
C ILE A 168 10.14 -1.53 -15.43
N CYS A 169 10.61 -2.73 -15.74
CA CYS A 169 10.93 -3.19 -17.09
C CYS A 169 9.93 -4.28 -17.49
N GLY A 170 9.39 -4.19 -18.69
CA GLY A 170 8.45 -5.18 -19.23
C GLY A 170 7.15 -5.29 -18.46
N PHE A 171 6.59 -4.18 -18.02
CA PHE A 171 5.42 -4.08 -17.13
C PHE A 171 4.29 -5.04 -17.49
N GLU A 172 3.85 -5.06 -18.73
CA GLU A 172 2.74 -5.91 -19.20
C GLU A 172 3.07 -7.42 -19.20
N GLN A 173 4.35 -7.78 -19.13
CA GLN A 173 4.83 -9.17 -19.16
C GLN A 173 4.97 -9.77 -17.75
N ILE A 174 4.93 -8.93 -16.72
CA ILE A 174 5.11 -9.38 -15.34
C ILE A 174 3.96 -10.28 -14.92
N ARG A 175 4.30 -11.45 -14.37
CA ARG A 175 3.40 -12.46 -13.78
C ARG A 175 3.99 -12.91 -12.44
N THR A 176 3.23 -13.67 -11.67
CA THR A 176 3.71 -14.35 -10.44
C THR A 176 4.86 -15.31 -10.71
N GLY A 177 5.69 -15.55 -9.72
CA GLY A 177 6.81 -16.50 -9.80
C GLY A 177 6.37 -17.95 -10.04
N THR A 178 5.17 -18.31 -9.60
CA THR A 178 4.55 -19.62 -9.83
C THR A 178 3.15 -19.48 -10.42
N GLU A 179 2.61 -20.55 -10.97
CA GLU A 179 1.24 -20.58 -11.44
C GLU A 179 0.25 -20.65 -10.27
N CYS A 180 -0.99 -20.19 -10.52
CA CYS A 180 -2.10 -20.36 -9.58
C CYS A 180 -2.34 -21.85 -9.29
N PRO A 181 -2.52 -22.26 -8.03
CA PRO A 181 -2.89 -23.63 -7.69
C PRO A 181 -4.13 -24.09 -8.49
N LYS A 182 -4.10 -25.28 -9.04
CA LYS A 182 -5.20 -25.80 -9.87
C LYS A 182 -6.50 -25.95 -9.09
N ASP A 183 -6.41 -26.18 -7.82
CA ASP A 183 -7.50 -26.34 -6.86
C ASP A 183 -7.87 -25.05 -6.10
N PHE A 184 -7.29 -23.91 -6.45
CA PHE A 184 -7.53 -22.61 -5.77
C PHE A 184 -9.03 -22.29 -5.64
N ASP A 185 -9.81 -22.46 -6.70
CA ASP A 185 -11.24 -22.17 -6.66
C ASP A 185 -11.99 -23.21 -5.83
N VAL A 186 -11.63 -24.48 -5.92
CA VAL A 186 -12.22 -25.57 -5.13
C VAL A 186 -11.92 -25.36 -3.65
N PHE A 187 -10.67 -25.01 -3.32
CA PHE A 187 -10.28 -24.68 -1.94
C PHE A 187 -11.19 -23.59 -1.37
N TRP A 188 -11.26 -22.42 -2.03
CA TRP A 188 -12.05 -21.31 -1.50
C TRP A 188 -13.56 -21.57 -1.49
N GLN A 189 -14.11 -22.29 -2.47
CA GLN A 189 -15.50 -22.72 -2.45
C GLN A 189 -15.78 -23.62 -1.25
N THR A 190 -14.87 -24.54 -0.93
CA THR A 190 -15.00 -25.41 0.25
C THR A 190 -14.96 -24.56 1.54
N GLN A 191 -14.02 -23.61 1.66
CA GLN A 191 -13.95 -22.75 2.84
C GLN A 191 -15.19 -21.88 3.00
N LEU A 192 -15.73 -21.31 1.90
CA LEU A 192 -16.97 -20.52 1.93
C LEU A 192 -18.19 -21.36 2.30
N GLY A 193 -18.21 -22.65 1.95
CA GLY A 193 -19.26 -23.58 2.34
C GLY A 193 -19.45 -23.65 3.85
N GLU A 194 -18.39 -23.47 4.65
CA GLU A 194 -18.51 -23.41 6.11
C GLU A 194 -19.31 -22.18 6.59
N LEU A 195 -19.36 -21.09 5.82
CA LEU A 195 -20.17 -19.93 6.14
C LEU A 195 -21.64 -20.08 5.71
N ASP A 196 -21.94 -20.94 4.76
CA ASP A 196 -23.30 -21.09 4.23
C ASP A 196 -24.27 -21.64 5.29
N ASP A 197 -23.75 -22.44 6.22
CA ASP A 197 -24.49 -22.99 7.37
C ASP A 197 -24.48 -22.04 8.60
N VAL A 198 -23.75 -20.92 8.53
CA VAL A 198 -23.60 -19.95 9.63
C VAL A 198 -24.25 -18.61 9.25
N PRO A 199 -25.53 -18.37 9.62
CA PRO A 199 -26.14 -17.08 9.36
C PRO A 199 -25.38 -15.95 10.07
N PRO A 200 -25.26 -14.75 9.46
CA PRO A 200 -24.57 -13.60 10.05
C PRO A 200 -25.39 -12.98 11.20
N GLU A 201 -25.60 -13.75 12.26
CA GLU A 201 -26.34 -13.35 13.44
C GLU A 201 -25.59 -12.30 14.24
N VAL A 202 -26.29 -11.24 14.66
CA VAL A 202 -25.73 -10.21 15.52
C VAL A 202 -25.62 -10.74 16.95
N LEU A 203 -24.42 -10.81 17.48
CA LEU A 203 -24.15 -11.20 18.87
C LEU A 203 -24.30 -10.00 19.81
N TYR A 204 -23.84 -8.84 19.37
CA TYR A 204 -24.05 -7.56 20.08
C TYR A 204 -24.02 -6.39 19.08
N ILE A 205 -24.68 -5.30 19.44
CA ILE A 205 -24.67 -4.02 18.73
C ILE A 205 -24.77 -2.88 19.76
N ASP A 206 -23.63 -2.32 20.12
CA ASP A 206 -23.53 -1.31 21.17
C ASP A 206 -23.29 0.08 20.58
N PRO A 207 -23.96 1.13 21.08
CA PRO A 207 -23.69 2.48 20.63
C PRO A 207 -22.20 2.85 20.83
N ALA A 208 -21.66 3.54 19.82
CA ALA A 208 -20.28 4.05 19.83
C ALA A 208 -20.26 5.53 19.42
N ASP A 209 -19.18 6.22 19.74
CA ASP A 209 -18.98 7.60 19.34
C ASP A 209 -18.82 7.71 17.84
N SER A 210 -19.61 8.58 17.22
CA SER A 210 -19.53 8.86 15.80
C SER A 210 -18.64 10.09 15.55
N PRO A 211 -17.68 10.01 14.60
CA PRO A 211 -16.87 11.16 14.22
C PRO A 211 -17.67 12.25 13.47
N ASN A 212 -18.90 11.93 13.07
CA ASN A 212 -19.79 12.85 12.39
C ASN A 212 -21.18 12.84 13.06
N PRO A 213 -21.69 14.00 13.55
CA PRO A 213 -22.96 14.08 14.27
C PRO A 213 -24.18 13.68 13.42
N ASN A 214 -24.06 13.63 12.10
CA ASN A 214 -25.14 13.19 11.21
C ASN A 214 -25.25 11.66 11.08
N PHE A 215 -24.35 10.91 11.71
CA PHE A 215 -24.31 9.45 11.69
C PHE A 215 -24.52 8.86 13.09
N ARG A 216 -25.07 7.66 13.13
CA ARG A 216 -25.01 6.77 14.28
C ARG A 216 -23.86 5.81 14.07
N ALA A 217 -23.09 5.54 15.12
CA ALA A 217 -22.03 4.55 15.10
C ALA A 217 -22.31 3.45 16.14
N TYR A 218 -21.89 2.23 15.83
CA TYR A 218 -22.07 1.07 16.68
C TYR A 218 -20.82 0.19 16.65
N SER A 219 -20.43 -0.32 17.82
CA SER A 219 -19.55 -1.49 17.93
C SER A 219 -20.38 -2.74 17.70
N VAL A 220 -19.99 -3.59 16.79
CA VAL A 220 -20.79 -4.75 16.37
C VAL A 220 -19.96 -6.02 16.49
N GLY A 221 -20.58 -7.08 17.02
CA GLY A 221 -20.09 -8.46 16.95
C GLY A 221 -21.08 -9.33 16.19
N ILE A 222 -20.59 -10.12 15.25
CA ILE A 222 -21.38 -10.97 14.37
C ILE A 222 -20.85 -12.40 14.45
N ARG A 223 -21.74 -13.38 14.47
CA ARG A 223 -21.35 -14.81 14.42
C ARG A 223 -20.51 -15.11 13.19
N SER A 224 -19.39 -15.79 13.40
CA SER A 224 -18.46 -16.28 12.38
C SER A 224 -18.52 -17.80 12.26
N HIS A 225 -17.77 -18.37 11.32
CA HIS A 225 -17.54 -19.83 11.22
C HIS A 225 -16.89 -20.40 12.48
N ASP A 226 -16.13 -19.60 13.20
CA ASP A 226 -15.52 -19.93 14.49
C ASP A 226 -16.29 -19.20 15.59
N ALA A 227 -16.92 -19.95 16.50
CA ALA A 227 -17.71 -19.39 17.57
C ALA A 227 -16.90 -18.55 18.57
N GLU A 228 -15.61 -18.87 18.74
CA GLU A 228 -14.70 -18.17 19.65
C GLU A 228 -14.08 -16.92 19.01
N ALA A 229 -14.19 -16.78 17.69
CA ALA A 229 -13.61 -15.69 16.92
C ALA A 229 -14.66 -14.95 16.06
N PRO A 230 -15.59 -14.20 16.66
CA PRO A 230 -16.63 -13.48 15.95
C PRO A 230 -16.07 -12.41 15.00
N VAL A 231 -16.82 -12.02 14.01
CA VAL A 231 -16.56 -10.79 13.26
C VAL A 231 -16.81 -9.61 14.18
N THR A 232 -15.83 -8.73 14.33
CA THR A 232 -15.98 -7.47 15.05
C THR A 232 -15.70 -6.27 14.16
N GLY A 233 -16.20 -5.10 14.50
CA GLY A 233 -15.97 -3.88 13.74
C GLY A 233 -16.90 -2.75 14.15
N TYR A 234 -16.77 -1.62 13.46
CA TYR A 234 -17.63 -0.47 13.65
C TYR A 234 -18.56 -0.26 12.46
N LEU A 235 -19.86 -0.27 12.73
CA LEU A 235 -20.91 0.06 11.78
C LEU A 235 -21.30 1.53 11.94
N THR A 236 -21.34 2.30 10.85
CA THR A 236 -21.93 3.64 10.85
C THR A 236 -23.05 3.76 9.82
N ILE A 237 -24.12 4.47 10.21
CA ILE A 237 -25.30 4.66 9.37
C ILE A 237 -25.77 6.12 9.48
N PRO A 238 -26.06 6.83 8.37
CA PRO A 238 -26.69 8.15 8.42
C PRO A 238 -27.97 8.15 9.27
N LYS A 239 -28.19 9.16 10.11
CA LYS A 239 -29.36 9.24 11.00
C LYS A 239 -30.70 9.23 10.26
N ASN A 240 -30.71 9.74 9.04
CA ASN A 240 -31.90 9.84 8.17
C ASN A 240 -32.02 8.69 7.16
N ALA A 241 -31.27 7.61 7.31
CA ALA A 241 -31.28 6.48 6.42
C ALA A 241 -32.67 5.85 6.31
N LYS A 242 -33.07 5.50 5.08
CA LYS A 242 -34.31 4.79 4.76
C LYS A 242 -33.97 3.37 4.28
N ALA A 243 -34.93 2.48 4.35
CA ALA A 243 -34.76 1.16 3.76
C ALA A 243 -34.45 1.26 2.26
N GLY A 244 -33.49 0.47 1.79
CA GLY A 244 -33.07 0.43 0.39
C GLY A 244 -32.38 1.69 -0.14
N SER A 245 -31.83 2.55 0.73
CA SER A 245 -31.29 3.85 0.28
C SER A 245 -29.77 3.95 0.32
N LEU A 246 -29.06 3.04 0.95
CA LEU A 246 -27.64 3.16 1.21
C LEU A 246 -26.80 2.18 0.39
N LYS A 247 -25.63 2.64 -0.05
CA LYS A 247 -24.56 1.79 -0.53
C LYS A 247 -23.88 1.11 0.66
N ILE A 248 -23.27 -0.04 0.44
CA ILE A 248 -22.30 -0.62 1.38
C ILE A 248 -20.92 -0.04 1.10
N ARG A 249 -20.19 0.30 2.16
CA ARG A 249 -18.78 0.67 2.10
C ARG A 249 -18.01 -0.03 3.22
N MET A 250 -17.01 -0.85 2.86
CA MET A 250 -16.19 -1.53 3.86
C MET A 250 -14.76 -1.00 3.84
N PHE A 251 -14.17 -0.91 5.03
CA PHE A 251 -12.79 -0.51 5.24
C PHE A 251 -12.02 -1.64 5.90
N PHE A 252 -10.90 -2.02 5.29
CA PHE A 252 -9.99 -3.03 5.79
C PHE A 252 -8.66 -2.39 6.17
N TYR A 253 -8.12 -2.79 7.31
CA TYR A 253 -6.92 -2.19 7.89
C TYR A 253 -5.67 -3.01 7.59
N GLY A 254 -4.51 -2.34 7.63
CA GLY A 254 -3.20 -2.97 7.42
C GLY A 254 -2.80 -3.91 8.56
N TYR A 255 -1.64 -4.56 8.41
CA TYR A 255 -1.08 -5.50 9.39
C TYR A 255 -0.78 -4.79 10.71
N ASN A 256 -1.63 -4.97 11.69
CA ASN A 256 -1.51 -4.36 13.00
C ASN A 256 -2.53 -4.93 13.98
N ALA A 257 -2.11 -5.24 15.20
CA ALA A 257 -2.98 -5.64 16.31
C ALA A 257 -2.94 -4.65 17.50
N SER A 258 -2.26 -3.50 17.36
CA SER A 258 -2.04 -2.54 18.46
C SER A 258 -3.19 -1.56 18.72
N PHE A 259 -4.23 -1.61 17.89
CA PHE A 259 -5.45 -0.80 18.05
C PHE A 259 -6.64 -1.46 17.31
N SER A 260 -7.86 -1.13 17.70
CA SER A 260 -9.04 -1.45 16.89
C SER A 260 -9.22 -0.45 15.75
N PRO A 261 -9.98 -0.80 14.71
CA PRO A 261 -10.50 0.17 13.75
C PRO A 261 -11.20 1.34 14.47
N SER A 262 -11.46 2.39 13.73
CA SER A 262 -12.31 3.51 14.16
C SER A 262 -13.53 3.64 13.26
N PRO A 263 -14.67 4.15 13.77
CA PRO A 263 -15.85 4.41 12.95
C PRO A 263 -15.52 5.30 11.76
N GLN A 264 -15.96 4.91 10.56
CA GLN A 264 -15.79 5.65 9.32
C GLN A 264 -17.15 6.11 8.81
N CYS A 265 -17.27 7.37 8.36
CA CYS A 265 -18.51 7.90 7.82
C CYS A 265 -18.37 8.26 6.34
N ALA A 266 -19.38 7.95 5.53
CA ALA A 266 -19.45 8.36 4.14
C ALA A 266 -20.91 8.66 3.75
N ASP A 267 -21.14 9.78 3.10
CA ASP A 267 -22.48 10.19 2.68
C ASP A 267 -23.10 9.17 1.71
N GLY A 268 -24.38 8.86 1.92
CA GLY A 268 -25.10 7.89 1.12
C GLY A 268 -24.68 6.43 1.33
N CYS A 269 -23.84 6.15 2.33
CA CYS A 269 -23.36 4.81 2.63
C CYS A 269 -23.70 4.39 4.06
N MET A 270 -23.95 3.11 4.27
CA MET A 270 -23.58 2.46 5.52
C MET A 270 -22.15 1.98 5.41
N THR A 271 -21.34 2.23 6.43
CA THR A 271 -19.94 1.86 6.42
C THR A 271 -19.62 0.85 7.51
N PHE A 272 -18.73 -0.07 7.23
CA PHE A 272 -18.24 -1.03 8.19
C PHE A 272 -16.71 -1.04 8.19
N ALA A 273 -16.11 -0.66 9.31
CA ALA A 273 -14.68 -0.73 9.53
C ALA A 273 -14.38 -2.07 10.20
N VAL A 274 -13.86 -3.03 9.42
CA VAL A 274 -13.65 -4.41 9.87
C VAL A 274 -12.48 -4.47 10.85
N ASN A 275 -12.66 -5.18 11.95
CA ASN A 275 -11.57 -5.62 12.81
C ASN A 275 -11.16 -7.05 12.42
N ALA A 276 -10.07 -7.16 11.69
CA ALA A 276 -9.62 -8.42 11.09
C ALA A 276 -9.31 -9.54 12.10
N HIS A 277 -9.07 -9.19 13.37
CA HIS A 277 -8.52 -10.08 14.38
C HIS A 277 -9.54 -10.60 15.38
N SER A 278 -10.81 -10.30 15.22
CA SER A 278 -11.84 -10.63 16.21
C SER A 278 -11.61 -10.01 17.59
N MET A 279 -10.81 -8.93 17.66
CA MET A 279 -10.56 -8.20 18.92
C MET A 279 -11.81 -7.42 19.31
N GLU A 280 -11.97 -7.19 20.62
CA GLU A 280 -12.98 -6.26 21.10
C GLU A 280 -12.64 -4.83 20.65
N ASN A 281 -13.68 -4.09 20.24
CA ASN A 281 -13.51 -2.71 19.79
C ASN A 281 -13.46 -1.75 20.99
N GLY A 282 -12.73 -0.62 20.83
CA GLY A 282 -12.77 0.48 21.80
C GLY A 282 -12.17 0.19 23.17
N ARG A 283 -11.36 -0.87 23.29
CA ARG A 283 -10.63 -1.18 24.51
C ARG A 283 -9.45 -0.21 24.69
N GLU A 284 -8.92 -0.19 25.86
CA GLU A 284 -7.73 0.59 26.21
C GLU A 284 -6.47 0.10 25.47
N LYS A 285 -5.47 0.97 25.35
CA LYS A 285 -4.23 0.65 24.62
C LYS A 285 -3.50 -0.59 25.17
N GLY A 286 -3.56 -0.84 26.49
CA GLY A 286 -2.95 -2.00 27.14
C GLY A 286 -3.48 -3.31 26.59
N TYR A 287 -4.79 -3.43 26.42
CA TYR A 287 -5.43 -4.62 25.83
C TYR A 287 -4.86 -4.98 24.43
N TYR A 288 -4.73 -3.99 23.56
CA TYR A 288 -4.19 -4.24 22.21
C TYR A 288 -2.68 -4.53 22.25
N ALA A 289 -1.94 -3.85 23.13
CA ALA A 289 -0.50 -4.10 23.30
C ALA A 289 -0.25 -5.53 23.80
N ASP A 290 -1.06 -6.04 24.72
CA ASP A 290 -0.97 -7.41 25.21
C ASP A 290 -1.26 -8.43 24.09
N LEU A 291 -2.27 -8.20 23.26
CA LEU A 291 -2.56 -9.04 22.12
C LEU A 291 -1.43 -9.03 21.09
N GLN A 292 -0.91 -7.86 20.73
CA GLN A 292 0.18 -7.71 19.76
C GLN A 292 1.48 -8.38 20.24
N ASN A 293 1.77 -8.34 21.53
CA ASN A 293 2.96 -8.94 22.11
C ASN A 293 2.75 -10.42 22.49
N GLY A 294 1.51 -10.90 22.53
CA GLY A 294 1.09 -12.25 22.89
C GLY A 294 0.47 -13.02 21.74
N ALA A 295 -0.84 -13.24 21.83
CA ALA A 295 -1.58 -14.12 20.92
C ALA A 295 -1.55 -13.72 19.43
N LEU A 296 -1.40 -12.42 19.15
CA LEU A 296 -1.33 -11.89 17.78
C LEU A 296 0.10 -11.48 17.38
N LYS A 297 1.11 -11.92 18.12
CA LYS A 297 2.50 -11.70 17.74
C LYS A 297 2.83 -12.50 16.48
N HIS A 298 3.26 -11.81 15.43
CA HIS A 298 3.62 -12.45 14.16
C HIS A 298 2.51 -13.30 13.53
N TYR A 299 1.23 -12.95 13.77
CA TYR A 299 0.12 -13.71 13.21
C TYR A 299 0.24 -13.89 11.69
N GLY A 300 -0.03 -15.10 11.22
CA GLY A 300 0.09 -15.45 9.82
C GLY A 300 1.53 -15.59 9.29
N PHE A 301 2.56 -15.55 10.15
CA PHE A 301 3.97 -15.74 9.76
C PHE A 301 4.55 -17.08 10.21
N GLU A 302 3.86 -17.80 11.09
CA GLU A 302 4.36 -19.07 11.59
C GLU A 302 4.26 -20.15 10.50
N ALA A 303 5.25 -21.03 10.41
CA ALA A 303 5.28 -22.09 9.41
C ALA A 303 4.07 -23.05 9.51
N GLU A 304 3.52 -23.18 10.70
CA GLU A 304 2.32 -23.95 11.01
C GLU A 304 1.09 -23.41 10.28
N ASP A 305 0.98 -22.10 10.10
CA ASP A 305 -0.12 -21.45 9.36
C ASP A 305 -0.27 -21.94 7.91
N TYR A 306 0.81 -22.47 7.35
CA TYR A 306 0.85 -22.90 5.95
C TYR A 306 1.08 -24.39 5.76
N ARG A 307 1.11 -25.18 6.85
CA ARG A 307 1.17 -26.64 6.76
C ARG A 307 -0.12 -27.19 6.16
N ASP A 308 -1.25 -26.61 6.56
CA ASP A 308 -2.58 -26.86 6.01
C ASP A 308 -3.28 -25.50 5.81
N PRO A 309 -3.52 -25.07 4.55
CA PRO A 309 -4.16 -23.80 4.28
C PRO A 309 -5.54 -23.63 4.93
N SER A 310 -6.26 -24.73 5.20
CA SER A 310 -7.57 -24.70 5.84
C SER A 310 -7.52 -24.29 7.31
N GLY A 311 -6.37 -24.44 7.97
CA GLY A 311 -6.12 -23.98 9.34
C GLY A 311 -5.47 -22.60 9.43
N SER A 312 -5.11 -21.98 8.32
CA SER A 312 -4.36 -20.75 8.27
C SER A 312 -5.07 -19.57 8.93
N TYR A 313 -4.29 -18.72 9.62
CA TYR A 313 -4.76 -17.45 10.16
C TYR A 313 -5.45 -16.58 9.11
N PHE A 314 -4.84 -16.46 7.91
CA PHE A 314 -5.39 -15.62 6.83
C PHE A 314 -6.68 -16.19 6.24
N ARG A 315 -6.84 -17.53 6.18
CA ARG A 315 -8.11 -18.15 5.81
C ARG A 315 -9.22 -17.71 6.76
N ASN A 316 -8.98 -17.81 8.07
CA ASN A 316 -9.96 -17.45 9.09
C ASN A 316 -10.28 -15.94 9.07
N MET A 317 -9.30 -15.10 8.80
CA MET A 317 -9.49 -13.64 8.61
C MET A 317 -10.40 -13.36 7.41
N ILE A 318 -10.12 -13.94 6.25
CA ILE A 318 -10.91 -13.73 5.02
C ILE A 318 -12.36 -14.22 5.20
N LEU A 319 -12.58 -15.34 5.87
CA LEU A 319 -13.94 -15.82 6.16
C LEU A 319 -14.72 -14.85 7.05
N ARG A 320 -14.07 -14.23 8.04
CA ARG A 320 -14.70 -13.16 8.84
C ARG A 320 -15.04 -11.94 7.98
N ASP A 321 -14.15 -11.55 7.07
CA ASP A 321 -14.36 -10.42 6.16
C ASP A 321 -15.55 -10.66 5.22
N VAL A 322 -15.68 -11.85 4.65
CA VAL A 322 -16.81 -12.26 3.83
C VAL A 322 -18.10 -12.25 4.66
N GLN A 323 -18.06 -12.78 5.88
CA GLN A 323 -19.23 -12.80 6.78
C GLN A 323 -19.68 -11.38 7.15
N ALA A 324 -18.76 -10.44 7.35
CA ALA A 324 -19.09 -9.02 7.54
C ALA A 324 -19.87 -8.45 6.33
N LEU A 325 -19.47 -8.77 5.11
CA LEU A 325 -20.18 -8.31 3.91
C LEU A 325 -21.56 -8.97 3.81
N ARG A 326 -21.70 -10.27 4.13
CA ARG A 326 -22.98 -10.98 4.15
C ARG A 326 -23.94 -10.36 5.17
N PHE A 327 -23.46 -9.97 6.35
CA PHE A 327 -24.24 -9.22 7.33
C PHE A 327 -24.75 -7.90 6.77
N LEU A 328 -23.90 -7.10 6.14
CA LEU A 328 -24.30 -5.81 5.56
C LEU A 328 -25.32 -5.98 4.43
N LYS A 329 -25.21 -7.01 3.62
CA LYS A 329 -26.17 -7.35 2.55
C LYS A 329 -27.55 -7.74 3.12
N ALA A 330 -27.61 -8.25 4.33
CA ALA A 330 -28.88 -8.58 4.99
C ALA A 330 -29.57 -7.36 5.64
N MET A 331 -28.88 -6.22 5.75
CA MET A 331 -29.46 -5.03 6.35
C MET A 331 -30.48 -4.36 5.43
N LYS A 332 -31.59 -3.93 6.01
CA LYS A 332 -32.70 -3.30 5.27
C LYS A 332 -32.36 -1.97 4.60
N GLU A 333 -31.33 -1.28 5.09
CA GLU A 333 -30.85 -0.01 4.56
C GLU A 333 -30.08 -0.15 3.25
N TRP A 334 -29.52 -1.33 2.95
CA TRP A 334 -28.81 -1.57 1.71
C TRP A 334 -29.68 -1.41 0.47
N ASN A 335 -29.16 -0.74 -0.55
CA ASN A 335 -29.89 -0.48 -1.80
C ASN A 335 -29.93 -1.68 -2.78
N GLY A 336 -29.33 -2.82 -2.39
CA GLY A 336 -29.30 -4.04 -3.19
C GLY A 336 -28.38 -3.99 -4.41
N LYS A 337 -27.54 -2.97 -4.56
CA LYS A 337 -26.79 -2.72 -5.80
C LYS A 337 -25.31 -2.40 -5.60
N GLU A 338 -24.98 -1.45 -4.74
CA GLU A 338 -23.65 -0.85 -4.70
C GLU A 338 -22.88 -1.30 -3.46
N ILE A 339 -21.68 -1.87 -3.69
CA ILE A 339 -20.76 -2.37 -2.68
C ILE A 339 -19.35 -1.88 -3.05
N LEU A 340 -18.75 -1.08 -2.18
CA LEU A 340 -17.46 -0.45 -2.34
C LEU A 340 -16.51 -0.96 -1.26
N LEU A 341 -15.36 -1.50 -1.66
CA LEU A 341 -14.35 -2.01 -0.75
C LEU A 341 -13.09 -1.15 -0.79
N PHE A 342 -12.53 -0.87 0.39
CA PHE A 342 -11.33 -0.04 0.57
C PHE A 342 -10.32 -0.71 1.46
N GLY A 343 -9.05 -0.72 1.05
CA GLY A 343 -7.99 -1.23 1.88
C GLY A 343 -6.59 -0.90 1.39
N GLY A 344 -5.65 -0.83 2.33
CA GLY A 344 -4.23 -0.69 2.06
C GLY A 344 -3.43 -1.79 2.70
N SER A 345 -2.31 -2.18 2.10
CA SER A 345 -1.43 -3.23 2.63
C SER A 345 -2.20 -4.54 2.86
N MET A 346 -2.17 -5.11 4.05
CA MET A 346 -2.99 -6.27 4.41
C MET A 346 -4.50 -5.99 4.23
N GLY A 347 -4.96 -4.74 4.43
CA GLY A 347 -6.34 -4.36 4.12
C GLY A 347 -6.66 -4.42 2.63
N GLY A 348 -5.68 -4.13 1.76
CA GLY A 348 -5.79 -4.32 0.32
C GLY A 348 -5.90 -5.80 -0.09
N PHE A 349 -5.13 -6.67 0.58
CA PHE A 349 -5.25 -8.12 0.45
C PHE A 349 -6.66 -8.59 0.85
N GLN A 350 -7.16 -8.20 2.03
CA GLN A 350 -8.50 -8.54 2.51
C GLN A 350 -9.58 -8.07 1.53
N ALA A 351 -9.56 -6.78 1.15
CA ALA A 351 -10.53 -6.20 0.21
C ALA A 351 -10.55 -6.95 -1.14
N THR A 352 -9.37 -7.33 -1.64
CA THR A 352 -9.23 -8.08 -2.89
C THR A 352 -9.80 -9.49 -2.77
N ALA A 353 -9.50 -10.19 -1.67
CA ALA A 353 -10.04 -11.53 -1.41
C ALA A 353 -11.57 -11.49 -1.32
N VAL A 354 -12.15 -10.54 -0.58
CA VAL A 354 -13.61 -10.38 -0.50
C VAL A 354 -14.21 -10.05 -1.88
N ALA A 355 -13.58 -9.17 -2.68
CA ALA A 355 -14.07 -8.84 -4.02
C ALA A 355 -14.03 -10.03 -5.00
N ALA A 356 -13.09 -10.96 -4.78
CA ALA A 356 -12.94 -12.18 -5.57
C ALA A 356 -13.92 -13.29 -5.18
N LEU A 357 -14.22 -13.39 -3.88
CA LEU A 357 -14.94 -14.52 -3.30
C LEU A 357 -16.44 -14.25 -3.11
N GLU A 358 -16.85 -12.99 -2.92
CA GLU A 358 -18.24 -12.64 -2.63
C GLU A 358 -18.85 -11.83 -3.78
N PRO A 359 -19.91 -12.34 -4.43
CA PRO A 359 -20.47 -11.68 -5.61
C PRO A 359 -21.13 -10.33 -5.28
N GLY A 360 -21.14 -9.44 -6.28
CA GLY A 360 -21.88 -8.18 -6.22
C GLY A 360 -21.05 -6.97 -5.78
N VAL A 361 -19.76 -7.12 -5.52
CA VAL A 361 -18.83 -5.98 -5.32
C VAL A 361 -18.80 -5.16 -6.60
N THR A 362 -19.04 -3.86 -6.48
CA THR A 362 -19.18 -2.93 -7.61
C THR A 362 -17.97 -2.02 -7.81
N GLU A 363 -17.13 -1.87 -6.79
CA GLU A 363 -15.92 -1.06 -6.85
C GLU A 363 -14.89 -1.55 -5.83
N LEU A 364 -13.63 -1.62 -6.24
CA LEU A 364 -12.49 -1.91 -5.40
C LEU A 364 -11.48 -0.77 -5.46
N SER A 365 -11.18 -0.15 -4.32
CA SER A 365 -10.18 0.90 -4.21
C SER A 365 -9.11 0.49 -3.20
N VAL A 366 -7.90 0.24 -3.68
CA VAL A 366 -6.80 -0.29 -2.88
C VAL A 366 -5.51 0.50 -3.08
N PHE A 367 -4.54 0.31 -2.20
CA PHE A 367 -3.20 0.85 -2.34
C PHE A 367 -2.19 -0.06 -1.65
N ILE A 368 -0.96 -0.10 -2.18
CA ILE A 368 0.16 -0.91 -1.62
C ILE A 368 -0.29 -2.32 -1.19
N VAL A 369 -1.00 -3.05 -2.07
CA VAL A 369 -1.63 -4.33 -1.74
C VAL A 369 -0.57 -5.35 -1.32
N TRP A 370 -0.72 -5.89 -0.11
CA TRP A 370 0.17 -6.91 0.43
C TRP A 370 -0.14 -8.31 -0.13
N MET A 371 0.75 -9.27 0.09
CA MET A 371 0.62 -10.66 -0.39
C MET A 371 0.52 -10.77 -1.92
N CYS A 372 1.18 -9.88 -2.67
CA CYS A 372 1.28 -9.97 -4.12
C CYS A 372 2.57 -10.69 -4.53
N ASP A 373 2.45 -11.72 -5.39
CA ASP A 373 3.58 -12.53 -5.88
C ASP A 373 4.39 -13.15 -4.72
N VAL A 374 3.70 -13.88 -3.85
CA VAL A 374 4.31 -14.52 -2.67
C VAL A 374 5.45 -15.48 -3.04
N SER A 375 5.44 -16.01 -4.24
CA SER A 375 6.46 -16.90 -4.79
C SER A 375 7.64 -16.18 -5.45
N GLY A 376 7.59 -14.86 -5.64
CA GLY A 376 8.63 -14.10 -6.37
C GLY A 376 10.03 -14.26 -5.77
N ARG A 377 10.13 -14.29 -4.44
CA ARG A 377 11.39 -14.51 -3.73
C ARG A 377 12.05 -15.85 -4.09
N SER A 378 11.26 -16.92 -4.29
CA SER A 378 11.79 -18.25 -4.61
C SER A 378 12.45 -18.34 -5.98
N ILE A 379 12.17 -17.38 -6.87
CA ILE A 379 12.79 -17.26 -8.20
C ILE A 379 13.81 -16.13 -8.29
N GLY A 380 14.23 -15.56 -7.14
CA GLY A 380 15.29 -14.56 -7.05
C GLY A 380 14.86 -13.12 -7.23
N ARG A 381 13.56 -12.81 -7.26
CA ARG A 381 13.07 -11.42 -7.28
C ARG A 381 13.39 -10.70 -5.96
N LEU A 382 13.43 -9.38 -6.03
CA LEU A 382 13.57 -8.53 -4.84
C LEU A 382 12.45 -8.82 -3.86
N ALA A 383 12.85 -9.20 -2.64
CA ALA A 383 11.91 -9.72 -1.67
C ALA A 383 11.15 -8.63 -0.95
N GLY A 384 9.89 -8.90 -0.67
CA GLY A 384 9.06 -8.14 0.23
C GLY A 384 9.10 -8.66 1.67
N TRP A 385 8.40 -7.96 2.55
CA TRP A 385 8.08 -8.44 3.89
C TRP A 385 6.88 -9.39 3.79
N LEU A 386 7.17 -10.69 3.68
CA LEU A 386 6.20 -11.77 3.47
C LEU A 386 6.57 -12.96 4.38
N PRO A 387 5.63 -13.83 4.72
CA PRO A 387 5.94 -15.12 5.32
C PRO A 387 6.92 -15.91 4.44
N ASP A 388 7.62 -16.87 5.05
CA ASP A 388 8.48 -17.77 4.30
C ASP A 388 7.66 -18.58 3.30
N TYR A 389 8.15 -18.61 2.05
CA TYR A 389 7.40 -19.22 0.96
C TYR A 389 7.27 -20.73 1.11
N THR A 390 6.04 -21.19 1.02
CA THR A 390 5.64 -22.57 0.76
C THR A 390 4.61 -22.59 -0.36
N GLU A 391 4.42 -23.72 -1.04
CA GLU A 391 3.40 -23.84 -2.10
C GLU A 391 1.99 -23.52 -1.59
N ASN A 392 1.69 -23.85 -0.35
CA ASN A 392 0.40 -23.57 0.30
C ASN A 392 0.13 -22.07 0.50
N LEU A 393 1.19 -21.24 0.58
CA LEU A 393 1.05 -19.79 0.66
C LEU A 393 0.38 -19.21 -0.61
N ASN A 394 0.49 -19.89 -1.73
CA ASN A 394 -0.18 -19.49 -2.99
C ASN A 394 -1.72 -19.43 -2.85
N CYS A 395 -2.33 -20.16 -1.90
CA CYS A 395 -3.76 -20.03 -1.62
C CYS A 395 -4.16 -18.62 -1.16
N PHE A 396 -3.19 -17.81 -0.73
CA PHE A 396 -3.39 -16.45 -0.19
C PHE A 396 -2.73 -15.37 -1.05
N ASP A 397 -2.25 -15.68 -2.25
CA ASP A 397 -1.65 -14.67 -3.13
C ASP A 397 -2.71 -13.71 -3.67
N SER A 398 -2.55 -12.42 -3.39
CA SER A 398 -3.44 -11.36 -3.86
C SER A 398 -3.58 -11.32 -5.38
N VAL A 399 -2.57 -11.75 -6.13
CA VAL A 399 -2.60 -11.81 -7.60
C VAL A 399 -3.61 -12.85 -8.08
N PHE A 400 -3.71 -13.98 -7.38
CA PHE A 400 -4.68 -15.03 -7.75
C PHE A 400 -6.11 -14.63 -7.40
N PHE A 401 -6.33 -13.89 -6.31
CA PHE A 401 -7.62 -13.26 -6.07
C PHE A 401 -7.94 -12.19 -7.13
N ALA A 402 -6.98 -11.32 -7.47
CA ALA A 402 -7.16 -10.29 -8.49
C ALA A 402 -7.62 -10.84 -9.83
N ALA A 403 -7.14 -12.03 -10.21
CA ALA A 403 -7.57 -12.73 -11.42
C ALA A 403 -9.09 -13.10 -11.43
N ARG A 404 -9.78 -12.97 -10.31
CA ARG A 404 -11.22 -13.22 -10.14
C ARG A 404 -12.02 -11.95 -9.93
N VAL A 405 -11.38 -10.83 -9.68
CA VAL A 405 -12.02 -9.52 -9.54
C VAL A 405 -12.46 -9.00 -10.92
N THR A 406 -13.76 -8.72 -11.04
CA THR A 406 -14.37 -8.24 -12.30
C THR A 406 -14.89 -6.80 -12.21
N CYS A 407 -15.02 -6.26 -11.01
CA CYS A 407 -15.44 -4.87 -10.81
C CYS A 407 -14.32 -3.88 -11.18
N PRO A 408 -14.67 -2.62 -11.47
CA PRO A 408 -13.70 -1.55 -11.61
C PRO A 408 -12.78 -1.46 -10.38
N THR A 409 -11.47 -1.38 -10.63
CA THR A 409 -10.45 -1.37 -9.57
C THR A 409 -9.51 -0.19 -9.75
N VAL A 410 -9.33 0.60 -8.68
CA VAL A 410 -8.37 1.70 -8.63
C VAL A 410 -7.30 1.39 -7.60
N ILE A 411 -6.05 1.32 -8.04
CA ILE A 411 -4.87 1.20 -7.20
C ILE A 411 -4.29 2.60 -7.07
N THR A 412 -4.63 3.28 -5.98
CA THR A 412 -4.34 4.71 -5.81
C THR A 412 -2.87 5.00 -5.56
N GLN A 413 -2.11 4.02 -5.05
CA GLN A 413 -0.67 4.12 -4.83
C GLN A 413 0.00 2.75 -4.85
N ALA A 414 1.16 2.68 -5.51
CA ALA A 414 2.16 1.63 -5.41
C ALA A 414 3.54 2.29 -5.36
N GLY A 415 4.39 1.92 -4.40
CA GLY A 415 5.74 2.47 -4.29
C GLY A 415 6.71 1.72 -5.20
N LEU A 416 7.56 2.44 -5.97
CA LEU A 416 8.57 1.78 -6.80
C LEU A 416 9.80 1.28 -6.02
N ILE A 417 9.85 1.57 -4.71
CA ILE A 417 10.87 1.04 -3.80
C ILE A 417 10.26 0.33 -2.58
N ASP A 418 9.00 -0.06 -2.69
CA ASP A 418 8.29 -0.74 -1.61
C ASP A 418 8.86 -2.16 -1.39
N TYR A 419 9.24 -2.46 -0.15
CA TYR A 419 9.74 -3.78 0.27
C TYR A 419 8.64 -4.73 0.71
N THR A 420 7.45 -4.21 0.98
CA THR A 420 6.33 -4.98 1.51
C THR A 420 5.38 -5.36 0.39
N ALA A 421 4.92 -4.37 -0.36
CA ALA A 421 4.15 -4.55 -1.59
C ALA A 421 5.05 -4.21 -2.79
N THR A 422 5.87 -5.18 -3.20
CA THR A 422 6.92 -4.95 -4.20
C THR A 422 6.37 -4.41 -5.51
N PRO A 423 7.13 -3.55 -6.24
CA PRO A 423 6.70 -3.02 -7.53
C PRO A 423 6.30 -4.12 -8.52
N THR A 424 7.06 -5.21 -8.55
CA THR A 424 6.80 -6.37 -9.41
C THR A 424 5.54 -7.11 -9.00
N GLY A 425 5.33 -7.30 -7.68
CA GLY A 425 4.08 -7.87 -7.16
C GLY A 425 2.86 -7.01 -7.50
N MET A 426 2.98 -5.68 -7.36
CA MET A 426 1.91 -4.74 -7.72
C MET A 426 1.63 -4.72 -9.24
N ALA A 427 2.66 -4.86 -10.09
CA ALA A 427 2.49 -4.99 -11.53
C ALA A 427 1.80 -6.33 -11.90
N ALA A 428 2.19 -7.44 -11.27
CA ALA A 428 1.52 -8.73 -11.44
C ALA A 428 0.04 -8.67 -11.03
N TYR A 429 -0.23 -8.02 -9.89
CA TYR A 429 -1.59 -7.79 -9.38
C TYR A 429 -2.44 -7.00 -10.38
N TYR A 430 -1.93 -5.84 -10.85
CA TYR A 430 -2.60 -5.04 -11.86
C TYR A 430 -2.87 -5.83 -13.14
N ASN A 431 -1.87 -6.57 -13.64
CA ASN A 431 -1.99 -7.36 -14.86
C ASN A 431 -3.03 -8.48 -14.75
N ALA A 432 -3.24 -9.03 -13.56
CA ALA A 432 -4.22 -10.09 -13.30
C ALA A 432 -5.68 -9.60 -13.25
N LEU A 433 -5.92 -8.35 -12.85
CA LEU A 433 -7.27 -7.77 -12.78
C LEU A 433 -7.99 -7.83 -14.13
N ARG A 434 -9.28 -8.19 -14.11
CA ARG A 434 -10.09 -8.37 -15.34
C ARG A 434 -11.01 -7.19 -15.67
N GLY A 435 -11.42 -6.43 -14.66
CA GLY A 435 -12.28 -5.25 -14.82
C GLY A 435 -11.54 -4.04 -15.37
N LYS A 436 -12.24 -2.91 -15.47
CA LYS A 436 -11.57 -1.61 -15.64
C LYS A 436 -10.60 -1.38 -14.51
N LYS A 437 -9.40 -0.94 -14.83
CA LYS A 437 -8.34 -0.84 -13.84
C LYS A 437 -7.44 0.36 -14.06
N GLN A 438 -6.96 0.90 -12.96
CA GLN A 438 -5.99 1.98 -12.92
C GLN A 438 -4.98 1.73 -11.80
N ILE A 439 -3.71 2.04 -12.05
CA ILE A 439 -2.66 2.02 -11.03
C ILE A 439 -1.84 3.31 -11.10
N THR A 440 -1.40 3.80 -9.94
CA THR A 440 -0.46 4.92 -9.84
C THR A 440 0.77 4.48 -9.07
N PHE A 441 1.93 4.51 -9.73
CA PHE A 441 3.22 4.30 -9.09
C PHE A 441 3.85 5.61 -8.63
N VAL A 442 4.56 5.56 -7.51
CA VAL A 442 5.30 6.70 -6.95
C VAL A 442 6.77 6.30 -6.84
N GLN A 443 7.65 7.02 -7.57
CA GLN A 443 9.03 6.59 -7.81
C GLN A 443 9.85 6.36 -6.55
N SER A 444 9.80 7.27 -5.59
CA SER A 444 10.58 7.22 -4.35
C SER A 444 9.71 6.90 -3.12
N ALA A 445 8.56 6.25 -3.31
CA ALA A 445 7.74 5.78 -2.20
C ALA A 445 8.07 4.32 -1.88
N ASP A 446 8.28 4.07 -0.60
CA ASP A 446 8.25 2.74 0.02
C ASP A 446 6.80 2.33 0.36
N HIS A 447 6.60 1.55 1.41
CA HIS A 447 5.26 1.14 1.89
C HIS A 447 4.42 2.31 2.44
N GLY A 448 4.96 3.49 2.47
CA GLY A 448 4.32 4.71 2.95
C GLY A 448 4.35 5.84 1.95
N LEU A 449 4.31 7.05 2.47
CA LEU A 449 4.44 8.27 1.69
C LEU A 449 5.90 8.72 1.67
N SER A 450 6.47 8.97 0.48
CA SER A 450 7.76 9.62 0.40
C SER A 450 7.68 11.05 0.95
N PRO A 451 8.60 11.47 1.85
CA PRO A 451 8.68 12.84 2.34
C PRO A 451 9.24 13.82 1.28
N ILE A 452 9.87 13.30 0.22
CA ILE A 452 10.47 14.07 -0.86
C ILE A 452 9.43 14.29 -1.97
N ARG A 453 9.69 15.26 -2.88
CA ARG A 453 8.84 15.52 -4.05
C ARG A 453 8.52 14.22 -4.80
N ARG A 454 7.23 14.00 -5.02
CA ARG A 454 6.74 12.79 -5.68
C ARG A 454 6.79 12.93 -7.19
N VAL A 455 7.36 11.93 -7.85
CA VAL A 455 7.17 11.67 -9.27
C VAL A 455 6.22 10.50 -9.38
N THR A 456 5.12 10.66 -10.13
CA THR A 456 4.07 9.65 -10.25
C THR A 456 3.91 9.24 -11.70
N TYR A 457 3.67 7.95 -11.89
CA TYR A 457 3.43 7.32 -13.20
C TYR A 457 2.12 6.55 -13.11
N SER A 458 1.26 6.66 -14.11
CA SER A 458 -0.06 6.03 -14.09
C SER A 458 -0.30 5.20 -15.33
N GLU A 459 -0.89 4.02 -15.13
CA GLU A 459 -1.37 3.14 -16.18
C GLU A 459 -2.86 2.88 -15.99
N SER A 460 -3.62 2.82 -17.08
CA SER A 460 -5.05 2.52 -17.03
C SER A 460 -5.47 1.67 -18.22
N GLN A 461 -6.37 0.72 -17.97
CA GLN A 461 -6.97 -0.10 -19.01
C GLN A 461 -8.48 -0.18 -18.82
N GLU A 462 -9.22 -0.02 -19.94
CA GLU A 462 -10.63 -0.39 -19.99
C GLU A 462 -10.72 -1.92 -19.97
N GLY A 463 -11.63 -2.46 -19.13
CA GLY A 463 -11.80 -3.90 -18.99
C GLY A 463 -12.08 -4.54 -20.36
N GLY A 464 -11.19 -5.41 -20.80
CA GLY A 464 -11.36 -6.20 -22.03
C GLY A 464 -11.86 -7.60 -21.70
N LYS A 465 -12.75 -8.13 -22.51
CA LYS A 465 -13.00 -9.57 -22.53
C LYS A 465 -11.74 -10.23 -23.09
N ARG A 466 -10.98 -10.94 -22.26
CA ARG A 466 -10.00 -11.91 -22.73
C ARG A 466 -10.65 -13.26 -22.87
#